data_f868fb3ab9792d8348c49a1a04a61f51
#
_entry.id   f868fb3ab9792d8348c49a1a04a61f51
#
_cell.length_a   1.000
_cell.length_b   1.000
_cell.length_c   1.000
_cell.angle_alpha   90.00
_cell.angle_beta   90.00
_cell.angle_gamma   90.00
#
_symmetry.space_group_name_H-M   'P 1'
#
loop_
_entity.id
_entity.type
_entity.pdbx_description
1 polymer ?
#
loop_
_entity_poly.entity_id
_entity_poly.type
_entity_poly.pdbx_seq_one_letter_code
_entity_poly.pdbx_strand_id
1 'polypeptide(L)'
;MEYKKTLNMTKSGFPMRAGLPKREPEMLKHWEELDLYNELLKKNEGKPLFSLHDGPPFSNGALHMGHALNKSIKDFITRSYAMRGYYTPYIPGWDNHGMPIESAIIKQNKLNHKAMPIPEFRNACQAFAQDFIDRQMSGFRRLGVLGDWQHPYKTMDKAFEAEEVKVFGEMYRKGYIYKGLKPVYWCPHDETALAEAEIEYQDDPCTCLLYTSPSP
;
A
#
# COMPACT_ATOMS: atom_id res chain seq x y z
N MET A 1 30.46 -30.30 43.35
CA MET A 1 29.07 -29.82 43.62
C MET A 1 28.31 -29.72 42.31
N GLU A 2 27.18 -30.38 42.21
CA GLU A 2 26.37 -30.35 40.96
C GLU A 2 25.39 -29.18 41.04
N TYR A 3 25.80 -28.03 40.56
CA TYR A 3 25.01 -26.77 40.60
C TYR A 3 23.69 -26.82 39.85
N LYS A 4 23.48 -27.79 38.97
CA LYS A 4 22.21 -27.97 38.23
C LYS A 4 20.99 -28.12 39.12
N LYS A 5 21.14 -28.66 40.35
CA LYS A 5 20.04 -28.86 41.30
C LYS A 5 19.70 -27.60 42.11
N THR A 6 20.53 -26.56 42.04
CA THR A 6 20.30 -25.28 42.74
C THR A 6 19.72 -24.20 41.85
N LEU A 7 19.55 -24.47 40.56
CA LEU A 7 18.97 -23.52 39.63
C LEU A 7 17.44 -23.54 39.73
N ASN A 8 16.87 -22.43 40.17
CA ASN A 8 15.42 -22.21 40.15
C ASN A 8 14.98 -21.86 38.70
N MET A 9 14.85 -22.90 37.87
CA MET A 9 14.31 -22.75 36.53
C MET A 9 12.78 -22.72 36.58
N THR A 10 12.18 -21.67 36.05
CA THR A 10 10.74 -21.62 35.88
C THR A 10 10.30 -22.74 34.94
N LYS A 11 9.38 -23.58 35.37
CA LYS A 11 8.72 -24.54 34.47
C LYS A 11 7.67 -23.79 33.68
N SER A 12 7.99 -23.47 32.43
CA SER A 12 7.07 -22.81 31.49
C SER A 12 6.61 -23.81 30.45
N GLY A 13 5.34 -23.76 30.08
CA GLY A 13 4.80 -24.47 28.92
C GLY A 13 5.27 -23.88 27.58
N PHE A 14 5.96 -22.74 27.59
CA PHE A 14 6.53 -22.17 26.37
C PHE A 14 7.77 -22.96 25.91
N PRO A 15 7.84 -23.30 24.61
CA PRO A 15 9.00 -24.00 24.08
C PRO A 15 10.24 -23.11 24.16
N MET A 16 11.40 -23.69 24.48
CA MET A 16 12.70 -22.99 24.57
C MET A 16 13.13 -22.32 23.24
N ARG A 17 12.69 -22.87 22.12
CA ARG A 17 12.91 -22.31 20.80
C ARG A 17 11.57 -21.83 20.24
N ALA A 18 11.53 -20.60 19.77
CA ALA A 18 10.32 -20.01 19.20
C ALA A 18 9.82 -20.81 17.97
N GLY A 19 10.72 -21.23 17.08
CA GLY A 19 10.39 -22.05 15.90
C GLY A 19 9.33 -21.38 14.99
N LEU A 20 9.31 -20.04 14.95
CA LEU A 20 8.27 -19.24 14.29
C LEU A 20 7.97 -19.65 12.85
N PRO A 21 8.95 -19.94 11.98
CA PRO A 21 8.65 -20.33 10.60
C PRO A 21 7.75 -21.57 10.47
N LYS A 22 7.76 -22.45 11.47
CA LYS A 22 6.90 -23.65 11.50
C LYS A 22 5.57 -23.39 12.22
N ARG A 23 5.60 -22.63 13.30
CA ARG A 23 4.43 -22.41 14.16
C ARG A 23 3.47 -21.35 13.63
N GLU A 24 3.99 -20.29 13.01
CA GLU A 24 3.14 -19.21 12.48
C GLU A 24 2.12 -19.70 11.44
N PRO A 25 2.46 -20.55 10.46
CA PRO A 25 1.46 -21.10 9.53
C PRO A 25 0.33 -21.86 10.22
N GLU A 26 0.65 -22.61 11.28
CA GLU A 26 -0.36 -23.35 12.07
C GLU A 26 -1.27 -22.37 12.85
N MET A 27 -0.68 -21.30 13.40
CA MET A 27 -1.45 -20.25 14.08
C MET A 27 -2.37 -19.50 13.11
N LEU A 28 -1.88 -19.16 11.92
CA LEU A 28 -2.67 -18.47 10.90
C LEU A 28 -3.85 -19.34 10.44
N LYS A 29 -3.61 -20.63 10.22
CA LYS A 29 -4.67 -21.58 9.88
C LYS A 29 -5.73 -21.64 10.97
N HIS A 30 -5.31 -21.70 12.24
CA HIS A 30 -6.25 -21.68 13.36
C HIS A 30 -7.07 -20.38 13.43
N TRP A 31 -6.47 -19.23 13.15
CA TRP A 31 -7.19 -17.95 13.10
C TRP A 31 -8.18 -17.89 11.95
N GLU A 32 -7.87 -18.51 10.80
CA GLU A 32 -8.81 -18.63 9.69
C GLU A 32 -9.97 -19.57 10.04
N GLU A 33 -9.71 -20.70 10.67
CA GLU A 33 -10.76 -21.64 11.14
C GLU A 33 -11.70 -21.00 12.15
N LEU A 34 -11.21 -20.08 12.98
CA LEU A 34 -11.99 -19.32 13.95
C LEU A 34 -12.72 -18.12 13.33
N ASP A 35 -12.45 -17.77 12.09
CA ASP A 35 -12.87 -16.50 11.47
C ASP A 35 -12.57 -15.30 12.39
N LEU A 36 -11.34 -15.28 12.91
CA LEU A 36 -10.93 -14.40 14.03
C LEU A 36 -11.25 -12.93 13.78
N TYR A 37 -11.08 -12.43 12.55
CA TYR A 37 -11.36 -11.04 12.23
C TYR A 37 -12.84 -10.69 12.42
N ASN A 38 -13.74 -11.49 11.85
CA ASN A 38 -15.18 -11.25 11.97
C ASN A 38 -15.68 -11.47 13.38
N GLU A 39 -15.15 -12.45 14.11
CA GLU A 39 -15.49 -12.68 15.52
C GLU A 39 -15.09 -11.50 16.42
N LEU A 40 -13.93 -10.87 16.17
CA LEU A 40 -13.54 -9.65 16.86
C LEU A 40 -14.47 -8.47 16.56
N LEU A 41 -14.89 -8.32 15.30
CA LEU A 41 -15.87 -7.29 14.92
C LEU A 41 -17.21 -7.50 15.58
N LYS A 42 -17.75 -8.73 15.55
CA LYS A 42 -19.01 -9.10 16.24
C LYS A 42 -18.95 -8.82 17.74
N LYS A 43 -17.85 -9.22 18.38
CA LYS A 43 -17.65 -8.99 19.83
C LYS A 43 -17.72 -7.52 20.22
N ASN A 44 -17.27 -6.64 19.33
CA ASN A 44 -17.20 -5.19 19.54
C ASN A 44 -18.30 -4.42 18.81
N GLU A 45 -19.29 -5.10 18.24
CA GLU A 45 -20.43 -4.45 17.58
C GLU A 45 -21.17 -3.53 18.55
N GLY A 46 -21.54 -2.35 18.06
CA GLY A 46 -22.19 -1.30 18.87
C GLY A 46 -21.27 -0.56 19.85
N LYS A 47 -19.97 -0.87 19.88
CA LYS A 47 -18.97 -0.13 20.65
C LYS A 47 -18.48 1.12 19.88
N PRO A 48 -17.79 2.05 20.53
CA PRO A 48 -17.23 3.21 19.84
C PRO A 48 -16.35 2.79 18.65
N LEU A 49 -16.56 3.44 17.52
CA LEU A 49 -15.80 3.19 16.29
C LEU A 49 -14.38 3.75 16.40
N PHE A 50 -13.40 2.94 16.07
CA PHE A 50 -12.05 3.36 15.73
C PHE A 50 -11.72 2.89 14.32
N SER A 51 -11.68 3.81 13.35
CA SER A 51 -11.35 3.52 11.97
C SER A 51 -9.94 3.99 11.64
N LEU A 52 -9.11 3.08 11.16
CA LEU A 52 -7.78 3.39 10.65
C LEU A 52 -7.81 3.22 9.12
N HIS A 53 -7.67 4.34 8.41
CA HIS A 53 -7.59 4.30 6.96
C HIS A 53 -6.25 3.70 6.51
N ASP A 54 -6.30 2.79 5.55
CA ASP A 54 -5.09 2.21 4.96
C ASP A 54 -4.52 3.16 3.90
N GLY A 55 -3.27 3.64 4.09
CA GLY A 55 -2.51 4.23 3.01
C GLY A 55 -2.09 3.10 2.07
N PRO A 56 -2.64 3.04 0.85
CA PRO A 56 -2.51 1.87 0.01
C PRO A 56 -1.12 1.78 -0.62
N PRO A 57 -0.50 0.59 -0.66
CA PRO A 57 0.74 0.39 -1.40
C PRO A 57 0.47 0.39 -2.91
N PHE A 58 1.49 0.72 -3.69
CA PHE A 58 1.47 0.49 -5.13
C PHE A 58 1.51 -1.00 -5.46
N SER A 59 0.73 -1.41 -6.47
CA SER A 59 0.70 -2.78 -6.96
C SER A 59 1.71 -3.00 -8.11
N ASN A 60 2.98 -2.67 -7.88
CA ASN A 60 4.01 -2.65 -8.92
C ASN A 60 5.25 -3.51 -8.62
N GLY A 61 5.24 -4.23 -7.50
CA GLY A 61 6.38 -5.04 -7.09
C GLY A 61 6.13 -5.92 -5.88
N ALA A 62 7.13 -6.71 -5.53
CA ALA A 62 7.09 -7.57 -4.34
C ALA A 62 7.11 -6.76 -3.04
N LEU A 63 6.70 -7.40 -1.95
CA LEU A 63 6.79 -6.80 -0.63
C LEU A 63 8.26 -6.53 -0.23
N HIS A 64 8.48 -5.40 0.40
CA HIS A 64 9.75 -5.05 1.03
C HIS A 64 9.53 -4.73 2.52
N MET A 65 10.62 -4.54 3.26
CA MET A 65 10.57 -4.30 4.71
C MET A 65 9.70 -3.10 5.10
N GLY A 66 9.65 -2.05 4.27
CA GLY A 66 8.77 -0.90 4.50
C GLY A 66 7.28 -1.28 4.49
N HIS A 67 6.87 -2.14 3.58
CA HIS A 67 5.50 -2.69 3.55
C HIS A 67 5.21 -3.52 4.81
N ALA A 68 6.14 -4.39 5.21
CA ALA A 68 5.98 -5.22 6.40
C ALA A 68 5.87 -4.36 7.66
N LEU A 69 6.73 -3.36 7.83
CA LEU A 69 6.70 -2.43 8.96
C LEU A 69 5.39 -1.66 9.01
N ASN A 70 4.97 -1.06 7.88
CA ASN A 70 3.74 -0.26 7.80
C ASN A 70 2.50 -1.08 8.19
N LYS A 71 2.32 -2.25 7.57
CA LYS A 71 1.15 -3.10 7.82
C LYS A 71 1.15 -3.69 9.22
N SER A 72 2.32 -4.10 9.75
CA SER A 72 2.42 -4.62 11.11
C SER A 72 2.09 -3.55 12.16
N ILE A 73 2.56 -2.32 11.99
CA ILE A 73 2.21 -1.21 12.92
C ILE A 73 0.71 -0.92 12.89
N LYS A 74 0.11 -0.88 11.71
CA LYS A 74 -1.35 -0.69 11.57
C LYS A 74 -2.12 -1.81 12.26
N ASP A 75 -1.70 -3.06 12.09
CA ASP A 75 -2.30 -4.21 12.74
C ASP A 75 -2.16 -4.14 14.28
N PHE A 76 -1.01 -3.72 14.79
CA PHE A 76 -0.84 -3.52 16.24
C PHE A 76 -1.80 -2.46 16.79
N ILE A 77 -1.98 -1.37 16.06
CA ILE A 77 -2.90 -0.30 16.46
C ILE A 77 -4.33 -0.82 16.47
N THR A 78 -4.81 -1.41 15.37
CA THR A 78 -6.20 -1.90 15.26
C THR A 78 -6.49 -2.99 16.30
N ARG A 79 -5.59 -3.94 16.50
CA ARG A 79 -5.74 -4.97 17.56
C ARG A 79 -5.73 -4.37 18.97
N SER A 80 -4.86 -3.40 19.24
CA SER A 80 -4.83 -2.72 20.53
C SER A 80 -6.17 -2.07 20.85
N TYR A 81 -6.75 -1.34 19.89
CA TYR A 81 -8.06 -0.74 20.07
C TYR A 81 -9.17 -1.78 20.17
N ALA A 82 -9.14 -2.86 19.38
CA ALA A 82 -10.09 -3.96 19.51
C ALA A 82 -10.07 -4.60 20.90
N MET A 83 -8.89 -4.86 21.44
CA MET A 83 -8.73 -5.39 22.82
C MET A 83 -9.22 -4.42 23.90
N ARG A 84 -9.21 -3.12 23.62
CA ARG A 84 -9.75 -2.07 24.51
C ARG A 84 -11.26 -1.88 24.34
N GLY A 85 -11.91 -2.68 23.51
CA GLY A 85 -13.36 -2.67 23.33
C GLY A 85 -13.87 -1.67 22.30
N TYR A 86 -13.07 -1.28 21.32
CA TYR A 86 -13.52 -0.49 20.18
C TYR A 86 -13.92 -1.39 19.01
N TYR A 87 -14.92 -0.97 18.24
CA TYR A 87 -15.21 -1.55 16.94
C TYR A 87 -14.18 -1.04 15.92
N THR A 88 -13.37 -1.95 15.37
CA THR A 88 -12.18 -1.60 14.58
C THR A 88 -12.19 -2.26 13.20
N PRO A 89 -13.09 -1.87 12.28
CA PRO A 89 -13.04 -2.36 10.92
C PRO A 89 -11.76 -1.86 10.23
N TYR A 90 -11.04 -2.75 9.55
CA TYR A 90 -9.88 -2.43 8.77
C TYR A 90 -10.02 -3.01 7.37
N ILE A 91 -10.10 -2.11 6.38
CA ILE A 91 -10.22 -2.46 4.97
C ILE A 91 -8.89 -2.15 4.30
N PRO A 92 -8.11 -3.17 3.89
CA PRO A 92 -6.87 -2.96 3.14
C PRO A 92 -7.16 -2.42 1.75
N GLY A 93 -6.20 -1.71 1.17
CA GLY A 93 -6.34 -1.16 -0.17
C GLY A 93 -5.07 -1.20 -0.99
N TRP A 94 -5.21 -0.90 -2.29
CA TRP A 94 -4.11 -0.78 -3.24
C TRP A 94 -4.27 0.44 -4.14
N ASP A 95 -3.15 1.11 -4.40
CA ASP A 95 -3.02 2.16 -5.41
C ASP A 95 -2.53 1.52 -6.72
N ASN A 96 -3.35 1.63 -7.77
CA ASN A 96 -3.19 0.84 -8.99
C ASN A 96 -2.95 1.68 -10.25
N HIS A 97 -2.81 2.99 -10.13
CA HIS A 97 -2.71 3.89 -11.26
C HIS A 97 -1.36 4.59 -11.38
N GLY A 98 -1.13 5.15 -12.57
CA GLY A 98 -0.05 6.06 -12.86
C GLY A 98 1.30 5.40 -13.18
N MET A 99 2.32 6.23 -13.26
CA MET A 99 3.68 5.87 -13.68
C MET A 99 4.30 4.68 -12.93
N PRO A 100 4.07 4.47 -11.63
CA PRO A 100 4.66 3.32 -10.93
C PRO A 100 4.27 1.97 -11.54
N ILE A 101 3.03 1.85 -12.01
CA ILE A 101 2.53 0.62 -12.66
C ILE A 101 3.00 0.56 -14.13
N GLU A 102 2.81 1.66 -14.88
CA GLU A 102 3.16 1.75 -16.30
C GLU A 102 4.65 1.50 -16.53
N SER A 103 5.52 2.17 -15.77
CA SER A 103 6.97 1.97 -15.87
C SER A 103 7.40 0.56 -15.47
N ALA A 104 6.74 -0.03 -14.47
CA ALA A 104 7.06 -1.39 -14.05
C ALA A 104 6.72 -2.42 -15.13
N ILE A 105 5.53 -2.34 -15.74
CA ILE A 105 5.11 -3.28 -16.80
C ILE A 105 5.97 -3.11 -18.06
N ILE A 106 6.28 -1.86 -18.45
CA ILE A 106 7.13 -1.59 -19.61
C ILE A 106 8.50 -2.22 -19.42
N LYS A 107 9.13 -2.03 -18.24
CA LYS A 107 10.46 -2.58 -17.94
C LYS A 107 10.45 -4.11 -17.86
N GLN A 108 9.48 -4.70 -17.16
CA GLN A 108 9.44 -6.15 -16.93
C GLN A 108 9.07 -6.93 -18.19
N ASN A 109 8.10 -6.44 -18.94
CA ASN A 109 7.59 -7.13 -20.14
C ASN A 109 8.22 -6.62 -21.45
N LYS A 110 9.13 -5.63 -21.37
CA LYS A 110 9.77 -4.99 -22.52
C LYS A 110 8.75 -4.52 -23.56
N LEU A 111 7.62 -3.96 -23.09
CA LEU A 111 6.53 -3.52 -23.93
C LEU A 111 6.88 -2.23 -24.67
N ASN A 112 6.55 -2.16 -25.94
CA ASN A 112 6.53 -0.90 -26.68
C ASN A 112 5.11 -0.30 -26.59
N HIS A 113 4.83 0.41 -25.49
CA HIS A 113 3.52 1.01 -25.25
C HIS A 113 3.10 2.03 -26.32
N LYS A 114 4.08 2.70 -26.99
CA LYS A 114 3.81 3.67 -28.06
C LYS A 114 3.25 3.01 -29.34
N ALA A 115 3.49 1.70 -29.51
CA ALA A 115 2.98 0.94 -30.65
C ALA A 115 1.69 0.16 -30.35
N MET A 116 1.18 0.25 -29.11
CA MET A 116 -0.03 -0.47 -28.69
C MET A 116 -1.23 0.47 -28.66
N PRO A 117 -2.46 -0.01 -28.97
CA PRO A 117 -3.69 0.71 -28.68
C PRO A 117 -3.83 1.01 -27.18
N ILE A 118 -4.24 2.23 -26.85
CA ILE A 118 -4.39 2.68 -25.44
C ILE A 118 -5.24 1.71 -24.59
N PRO A 119 -6.41 1.21 -25.05
CA PRO A 119 -7.20 0.28 -24.25
C PRO A 119 -6.47 -1.04 -23.95
N GLU A 120 -5.69 -1.53 -24.89
CA GLU A 120 -4.91 -2.76 -24.73
C GLU A 120 -3.79 -2.57 -23.68
N PHE A 121 -3.08 -1.45 -23.75
CA PHE A 121 -2.07 -1.10 -22.75
C PHE A 121 -2.67 -0.95 -21.35
N ARG A 122 -3.81 -0.27 -21.22
CA ARG A 122 -4.53 -0.13 -19.94
C ARG A 122 -4.96 -1.48 -19.37
N ASN A 123 -5.48 -2.38 -20.20
CA ASN A 123 -5.84 -3.74 -19.76
C ASN A 123 -4.61 -4.52 -19.29
N ALA A 124 -3.48 -4.38 -19.98
CA ALA A 124 -2.23 -4.99 -19.58
C ALA A 124 -1.75 -4.46 -18.21
N CYS A 125 -1.82 -3.14 -17.97
CA CYS A 125 -1.51 -2.52 -16.68
C CYS A 125 -2.44 -3.04 -15.58
N GLN A 126 -3.73 -3.15 -15.83
CA GLN A 126 -4.70 -3.68 -14.86
C GLN A 126 -4.42 -5.12 -14.49
N ALA A 127 -4.13 -5.98 -15.46
CA ALA A 127 -3.78 -7.38 -15.22
C ALA A 127 -2.47 -7.51 -14.42
N PHE A 128 -1.48 -6.69 -14.75
CA PHE A 128 -0.22 -6.62 -14.02
C PHE A 128 -0.42 -6.19 -12.57
N ALA A 129 -1.20 -5.13 -12.34
CA ALA A 129 -1.52 -4.65 -11.00
C ALA A 129 -2.25 -5.73 -10.17
N GLN A 130 -3.22 -6.44 -10.78
CA GLN A 130 -3.95 -7.50 -10.09
C GLN A 130 -3.03 -8.66 -9.64
N ASP A 131 -2.08 -9.09 -10.47
CA ASP A 131 -1.11 -10.13 -10.10
C ASP A 131 -0.28 -9.70 -8.87
N PHE A 132 0.16 -8.44 -8.80
CA PHE A 132 0.88 -7.95 -7.63
C PHE A 132 -0.02 -7.75 -6.40
N ILE A 133 -1.28 -7.37 -6.56
CA ILE A 133 -2.25 -7.35 -5.45
C ILE A 133 -2.32 -8.73 -4.80
N ASP A 134 -2.51 -9.78 -5.59
CA ASP A 134 -2.68 -11.15 -5.09
C ASP A 134 -1.41 -11.63 -4.36
N ARG A 135 -0.24 -11.35 -4.91
CA ARG A 135 1.05 -11.67 -4.27
C ARG A 135 1.26 -10.89 -2.97
N GLN A 136 1.00 -9.58 -2.97
CA GLN A 136 1.14 -8.73 -1.79
C GLN A 136 0.13 -9.12 -0.70
N MET A 137 -1.12 -9.38 -1.08
CA MET A 137 -2.16 -9.85 -0.17
C MET A 137 -1.75 -11.15 0.54
N SER A 138 -1.25 -12.12 -0.22
CA SER A 138 -0.73 -13.37 0.34
C SER A 138 0.38 -13.11 1.36
N GLY A 139 1.30 -12.19 1.04
CA GLY A 139 2.38 -11.81 1.94
C GLY A 139 1.90 -11.11 3.21
N PHE A 140 0.95 -10.17 3.12
CA PHE A 140 0.36 -9.51 4.29
C PHE A 140 -0.42 -10.47 5.19
N ARG A 141 -1.17 -11.39 4.61
CA ARG A 141 -1.83 -12.47 5.36
C ARG A 141 -0.81 -13.37 6.04
N ARG A 142 0.32 -13.67 5.37
CA ARG A 142 1.42 -14.44 5.95
C ARG A 142 2.07 -13.73 7.15
N LEU A 143 2.10 -12.40 7.18
CA LEU A 143 2.52 -11.59 8.34
C LEU A 143 1.50 -11.59 9.49
N GLY A 144 0.32 -12.16 9.27
CA GLY A 144 -0.75 -12.25 10.27
C GLY A 144 -1.55 -10.96 10.44
N VAL A 145 -1.51 -10.05 9.47
CA VAL A 145 -2.31 -8.82 9.48
C VAL A 145 -3.79 -9.17 9.36
N LEU A 146 -4.61 -8.72 10.31
CA LEU A 146 -6.07 -8.88 10.28
C LEU A 146 -6.73 -7.74 9.50
N GLY A 147 -7.75 -8.09 8.72
CA GLY A 147 -8.51 -7.12 7.93
C GLY A 147 -9.51 -7.81 7.01
N ASP A 148 -10.35 -7.03 6.35
CA ASP A 148 -11.27 -7.54 5.32
C ASP A 148 -10.52 -7.79 4.01
N TRP A 149 -9.85 -8.92 3.94
CA TRP A 149 -9.12 -9.35 2.76
C TRP A 149 -10.02 -9.84 1.62
N GLN A 150 -11.31 -10.02 1.87
CA GLN A 150 -12.28 -10.44 0.85
C GLN A 150 -12.82 -9.25 0.06
N HIS A 151 -12.88 -8.07 0.69
CA HIS A 151 -13.43 -6.86 0.10
C HIS A 151 -12.42 -5.69 0.21
N PRO A 152 -11.19 -5.84 -0.29
CA PRO A 152 -10.23 -4.75 -0.30
C PRO A 152 -10.71 -3.66 -1.27
N TYR A 153 -10.30 -2.40 -1.03
CA TYR A 153 -10.51 -1.38 -2.05
C TYR A 153 -9.32 -1.33 -3.02
N LYS A 154 -9.62 -1.08 -4.29
CA LYS A 154 -8.63 -0.90 -5.35
C LYS A 154 -8.96 0.36 -6.12
N THR A 155 -7.99 1.25 -6.29
CA THR A 155 -8.24 2.51 -6.98
C THR A 155 -8.62 2.32 -8.45
N MET A 156 -8.30 1.16 -9.05
CA MET A 156 -8.70 0.78 -10.40
C MET A 156 -10.13 0.23 -10.53
N ASP A 157 -10.86 0.06 -9.42
CA ASP A 157 -12.24 -0.41 -9.46
C ASP A 157 -13.16 0.71 -9.98
N LYS A 158 -14.03 0.39 -10.92
CA LYS A 158 -14.91 1.37 -11.57
C LYS A 158 -15.75 2.18 -10.58
N ALA A 159 -16.16 1.57 -9.47
CA ALA A 159 -16.90 2.24 -8.41
C ALA A 159 -16.03 3.29 -7.71
N PHE A 160 -14.75 2.99 -7.48
CA PHE A 160 -13.80 3.91 -6.88
C PHE A 160 -13.53 5.11 -7.81
N GLU A 161 -13.22 4.83 -9.09
CA GLU A 161 -13.03 5.88 -10.11
C GLU A 161 -14.26 6.79 -10.26
N ALA A 162 -15.47 6.21 -10.16
CA ALA A 162 -16.71 6.99 -10.24
C ALA A 162 -16.86 7.97 -9.07
N GLU A 163 -16.50 7.57 -7.86
CA GLU A 163 -16.54 8.47 -6.69
C GLU A 163 -15.45 9.56 -6.78
N GLU A 164 -14.27 9.26 -7.30
CA GLU A 164 -13.23 10.27 -7.55
C GLU A 164 -13.73 11.35 -8.53
N VAL A 165 -14.32 10.95 -9.66
CA VAL A 165 -14.88 11.87 -10.65
C VAL A 165 -16.00 12.71 -10.03
N LYS A 166 -16.83 12.14 -9.18
CA LYS A 166 -17.91 12.83 -8.48
C LYS A 166 -17.38 13.89 -7.52
N VAL A 167 -16.37 13.54 -6.70
CA VAL A 167 -15.72 14.49 -5.79
C VAL A 167 -15.05 15.61 -6.57
N PHE A 168 -14.34 15.30 -7.67
CA PHE A 168 -13.75 16.29 -8.55
C PHE A 168 -14.81 17.27 -9.09
N GLY A 169 -15.97 16.75 -9.56
CA GLY A 169 -17.08 17.56 -10.03
C GLY A 169 -17.69 18.46 -8.95
N GLU A 170 -17.74 18.00 -7.70
CA GLU A 170 -18.18 18.82 -6.56
C GLU A 170 -17.18 19.96 -6.24
N MET A 171 -15.89 19.66 -6.27
CA MET A 171 -14.84 20.65 -6.07
C MET A 171 -14.87 21.73 -7.16
N TYR A 172 -15.09 21.34 -8.41
CA TYR A 172 -15.27 22.28 -9.52
C TYR A 172 -16.48 23.18 -9.33
N ARG A 173 -17.64 22.62 -8.95
CA ARG A 173 -18.87 23.39 -8.69
C ARG A 173 -18.72 24.39 -7.54
N LYS A 174 -17.87 24.07 -6.55
CA LYS A 174 -17.55 24.96 -5.44
C LYS A 174 -16.48 26.02 -5.79
N GLY A 175 -15.95 26.01 -7.01
CA GLY A 175 -14.95 26.97 -7.46
C GLY A 175 -13.53 26.72 -6.96
N TYR A 176 -13.24 25.54 -6.40
CA TYR A 176 -11.91 25.19 -5.93
C TYR A 176 -10.97 24.76 -7.07
N ILE A 177 -11.54 24.37 -8.22
CA ILE A 177 -10.79 23.90 -9.38
C ILE A 177 -11.10 24.82 -10.54
N TYR A 178 -10.06 25.32 -11.20
CA TYR A 178 -10.14 26.13 -12.42
C TYR A 178 -9.02 25.77 -13.38
N LYS A 179 -9.22 26.03 -14.68
CA LYS A 179 -8.20 25.84 -15.69
C LYS A 179 -7.26 27.05 -15.70
N GLY A 180 -5.97 26.80 -15.52
CA GLY A 180 -4.92 27.82 -15.55
C GLY A 180 -3.65 27.30 -16.25
N LEU A 181 -2.78 28.24 -16.63
CA LEU A 181 -1.45 27.91 -17.14
C LEU A 181 -0.43 28.11 -16.02
N LYS A 182 0.40 27.10 -15.79
CA LYS A 182 1.48 27.13 -14.82
C LYS A 182 2.71 26.45 -15.43
N PRO A 183 3.93 27.02 -15.30
CA PRO A 183 5.16 26.30 -15.64
C PRO A 183 5.27 25.04 -14.79
N VAL A 184 5.62 23.94 -15.42
CA VAL A 184 5.81 22.63 -14.77
C VAL A 184 7.16 22.04 -15.18
N TYR A 185 7.75 21.27 -14.28
CA TYR A 185 8.90 20.44 -14.64
C TYR A 185 8.45 19.32 -15.56
N TRP A 186 9.23 19.06 -16.59
CA TRP A 186 8.93 18.08 -17.61
C TRP A 186 10.09 17.12 -17.80
N CYS A 187 9.81 15.81 -17.75
CA CYS A 187 10.79 14.79 -18.10
C CYS A 187 10.72 14.47 -19.59
N PRO A 188 11.73 14.81 -20.39
CA PRO A 188 11.71 14.52 -21.84
C PRO A 188 11.91 13.02 -22.14
N HIS A 189 12.41 12.23 -21.19
CA HIS A 189 12.58 10.79 -21.35
C HIS A 189 11.25 10.04 -21.19
N ASP A 190 10.52 10.37 -20.14
CA ASP A 190 9.23 9.74 -19.83
C ASP A 190 8.06 10.46 -20.48
N GLU A 191 8.32 11.64 -21.10
CA GLU A 191 7.30 12.48 -21.78
C GLU A 191 6.12 12.84 -20.85
N THR A 192 6.43 13.18 -19.59
CA THR A 192 5.42 13.52 -18.57
C THR A 192 5.83 14.72 -17.72
N ALA A 193 4.83 15.40 -17.17
CA ALA A 193 5.05 16.37 -16.10
C ALA A 193 5.47 15.66 -14.81
N LEU A 194 6.35 16.30 -14.05
CA LEU A 194 6.85 15.77 -12.77
C LEU A 194 6.12 16.44 -11.61
N ALA A 195 5.78 15.64 -10.60
CA ALA A 195 5.38 16.14 -9.31
C ALA A 195 6.60 16.68 -8.55
N GLU A 196 6.39 17.61 -7.62
CA GLU A 196 7.50 18.23 -6.87
C GLU A 196 8.35 17.22 -6.09
N ALA A 197 7.73 16.14 -5.60
CA ALA A 197 8.41 15.06 -4.90
C ALA A 197 9.29 14.17 -5.81
N GLU A 198 9.15 14.27 -7.12
CA GLU A 198 9.91 13.51 -8.12
C GLU A 198 11.13 14.28 -8.64
N ILE A 199 11.33 15.54 -8.17
CA ILE A 199 12.38 16.43 -8.62
C ILE A 199 13.58 16.29 -7.69
N GLU A 200 14.72 15.94 -8.26
CA GLU A 200 16.00 15.94 -7.56
C GLU A 200 16.83 17.14 -8.02
N TYR A 201 17.36 17.90 -7.05
CA TYR A 201 18.20 19.04 -7.31
C TYR A 201 19.67 18.64 -7.12
N GLN A 202 20.50 18.99 -8.10
CA GLN A 202 21.94 18.79 -8.03
C GLN A 202 22.66 20.00 -8.62
N ASP A 203 23.91 20.20 -8.20
CA ASP A 203 24.77 21.24 -8.76
C ASP A 203 25.35 20.74 -10.08
N ASP A 204 24.91 21.32 -11.19
CA ASP A 204 25.41 21.02 -12.52
C ASP A 204 26.25 22.20 -13.05
N PRO A 205 27.52 21.98 -13.52
CA PRO A 205 28.27 23.01 -14.15
C PRO A 205 27.63 23.42 -15.48
N CYS A 206 27.09 24.64 -15.51
CA CYS A 206 26.42 25.21 -16.66
C CYS A 206 27.10 26.47 -17.14
N THR A 207 27.26 26.62 -18.46
CA THR A 207 27.72 27.87 -19.05
C THR A 207 26.60 28.91 -18.96
N CYS A 208 26.74 29.85 -18.03
CA CYS A 208 25.71 30.88 -17.83
C CYS A 208 25.73 31.89 -18.97
N LEU A 209 24.67 31.97 -19.72
CA LEU A 209 24.42 32.95 -20.77
C LEU A 209 23.61 34.17 -20.30
N LEU A 210 23.28 34.24 -19.04
CA LEU A 210 22.38 35.26 -18.48
C LEU A 210 22.92 36.68 -18.56
N TYR A 211 24.23 36.84 -18.63
CA TYR A 211 24.90 38.15 -18.73
C TYR A 211 25.05 38.67 -20.16
N THR A 212 24.86 37.82 -21.15
CA THR A 212 25.10 38.17 -22.56
C THR A 212 23.84 38.27 -23.39
N SER A 213 22.69 37.85 -22.86
CA SER A 213 21.40 38.00 -23.52
C SER A 213 20.56 39.06 -22.79
N PRO A 214 20.26 40.18 -23.46
CA PRO A 214 19.30 41.12 -22.90
C PRO A 214 17.94 40.40 -22.76
N SER A 215 17.40 40.42 -21.55
CA SER A 215 16.04 39.96 -21.31
C SER A 215 15.10 40.75 -22.20
N PRO A 216 14.16 40.10 -22.93
CA PRO A 216 13.17 40.78 -23.70
C PRO A 216 12.22 41.63 -22.82
#